data_2ab7e5071649f1c772d680d129af7e2e
#
_entry.id   2ab7e5071649f1c772d680d129af7e2e
#
_cell.length_a   1.000
_cell.length_b   1.000
_cell.length_c   1.000
_cell.angle_alpha   90.00
_cell.angle_beta   90.00
_cell.angle_gamma   90.00
#
_symmetry.space_group_name_H-M   'P 1'
#
loop_
_entity.id
_entity.type
_entity.pdbx_description
1 polymer ?
#
loop_
_entity_poly.entity_id
_entity_poly.type
_entity_poly.pdbx_seq_one_letter_code
_entity_poly.pdbx_strand_id
1 'polypeptide(L)'
;MAMWQHEIETMPREELNKLQSERLIWQVKRMYENVELFRRRMDEKGLKPEDIKGVEDLHKLPFSYKQDLRDYYPYGLFAVPMSDIRRVHASSGTTGKQIVVGYTDNDLEAWADCFARMLIATGNDANSFVQVSYGLGLFTGGFGAHDGAVRIGATAIPISAGNTQRQIQTMIDFGATVLCCTPSYAMYLGETIEEMGLKDKLKLKAGIFGAEPWTEEMRAQIEDKLGLKAYDIYGLSEIMGPGVSYECECQAGMHVCEDHFIPEIIDPDTGEVLPEGAQGELVFTTITKEGFPLIRYRTRDICSLNYEVCECGRTHVRMNKPQGRTDDMLIIRGVNVFPSQIEEVLLKVGGGITPNYQIVVDRENNTDTFRVDVEMTEELLSDGVKGIEKVEKQITESLRSTLGIGPKVCLVNPKSITRSEGKAKRVIDNRKLK
;
A
#
# COMPACT_ATOMS: atom_id res chain seq x y z
N MET A 1 -7.52 8.53 -22.43
CA MET A 1 -6.90 7.26 -22.00
C MET A 1 -7.98 6.19 -21.86
N ALA A 2 -7.60 4.90 -21.91
CA ALA A 2 -8.56 3.81 -21.76
C ALA A 2 -9.12 3.74 -20.33
N MET A 3 -10.38 3.33 -20.22
CA MET A 3 -11.09 3.18 -18.94
C MET A 3 -11.88 1.87 -18.95
N TRP A 4 -11.92 1.18 -17.82
CA TRP A 4 -12.67 -0.07 -17.68
C TRP A 4 -14.18 0.18 -17.57
N GLN A 5 -14.54 1.15 -16.75
CA GLN A 5 -15.92 1.56 -16.49
C GLN A 5 -16.05 3.07 -16.70
N HIS A 6 -16.03 3.49 -17.97
CA HIS A 6 -15.94 4.90 -18.37
C HIS A 6 -16.95 5.80 -17.65
N GLU A 7 -18.23 5.41 -17.59
CA GLU A 7 -19.28 6.21 -16.96
C GLU A 7 -19.03 6.45 -15.47
N ILE A 8 -18.47 5.45 -14.78
CA ILE A 8 -18.13 5.57 -13.36
C ILE A 8 -16.85 6.38 -13.16
N GLU A 9 -15.80 6.07 -13.92
CA GLU A 9 -14.47 6.68 -13.76
C GLU A 9 -14.45 8.18 -14.18
N THR A 10 -15.47 8.63 -14.95
CA THR A 10 -15.62 10.02 -15.38
C THR A 10 -16.90 10.67 -14.84
N MET A 11 -17.53 10.06 -13.83
CA MET A 11 -18.77 10.57 -13.26
C MET A 11 -18.56 11.97 -12.66
N PRO A 12 -19.44 12.95 -13.01
CA PRO A 12 -19.37 14.28 -12.42
C PRO A 12 -19.44 14.23 -10.89
N ARG A 13 -18.72 15.11 -10.22
CA ARG A 13 -18.62 15.13 -8.74
C ARG A 13 -19.99 15.14 -8.04
N GLU A 14 -20.96 15.91 -8.57
CA GLU A 14 -22.31 15.98 -7.99
C GLU A 14 -23.03 14.63 -8.06
N GLU A 15 -22.94 13.93 -9.21
CA GLU A 15 -23.55 12.62 -9.38
C GLU A 15 -22.86 11.56 -8.53
N LEU A 16 -21.52 11.63 -8.43
CA LEU A 16 -20.74 10.74 -7.58
C LEU A 16 -21.08 10.92 -6.10
N ASN A 17 -21.22 12.16 -5.62
CA ASN A 17 -21.64 12.44 -4.24
C ASN A 17 -23.05 11.91 -3.94
N LYS A 18 -23.95 11.98 -4.92
CA LYS A 18 -25.29 11.40 -4.79
C LYS A 18 -25.21 9.87 -4.68
N LEU A 19 -24.46 9.23 -5.56
CA LEU A 19 -24.24 7.78 -5.53
C LEU A 19 -23.59 7.33 -4.20
N GLN A 20 -22.58 8.05 -3.75
CA GLN A 20 -21.93 7.79 -2.46
C GLN A 20 -22.91 7.94 -1.29
N SER A 21 -23.77 8.97 -1.32
CA SER A 21 -24.79 9.19 -0.28
C SER A 21 -25.80 8.06 -0.22
N GLU A 22 -26.31 7.61 -1.36
CA GLU A 22 -27.24 6.47 -1.43
C GLU A 22 -26.60 5.18 -0.87
N ARG A 23 -25.36 4.91 -1.27
CA ARG A 23 -24.58 3.74 -0.80
C ARG A 23 -24.23 3.83 0.69
N LEU A 24 -23.86 5.03 1.17
CA LEU A 24 -23.54 5.26 2.58
C LEU A 24 -24.77 5.02 3.47
N ILE A 25 -25.93 5.57 3.12
CA ILE A 25 -27.19 5.36 3.86
C ILE A 25 -27.52 3.86 3.94
N TRP A 26 -27.44 3.16 2.81
CA TRP A 26 -27.63 1.71 2.76
C TRP A 26 -26.66 0.97 3.68
N GLN A 27 -25.37 1.31 3.63
CA GLN A 27 -24.34 0.64 4.40
C GLN A 27 -24.46 0.92 5.90
N VAL A 28 -24.76 2.15 6.29
CA VAL A 28 -24.99 2.52 7.71
C VAL A 28 -26.15 1.73 8.30
N LYS A 29 -27.28 1.67 7.58
CA LYS A 29 -28.45 0.88 8.03
C LYS A 29 -28.07 -0.59 8.20
N ARG A 30 -27.41 -1.16 7.23
CA ARG A 30 -27.01 -2.56 7.21
C ARG A 30 -26.01 -2.89 8.33
N MET A 31 -25.02 -2.03 8.58
CA MET A 31 -24.08 -2.22 9.70
C MET A 31 -24.75 -2.04 11.05
N TYR A 32 -25.68 -1.10 11.19
CA TYR A 32 -26.45 -0.93 12.42
C TYR A 32 -27.28 -2.17 12.76
N GLU A 33 -27.87 -2.80 11.76
CA GLU A 33 -28.69 -4.02 11.93
C GLU A 33 -27.84 -5.26 12.27
N ASN A 34 -26.67 -5.41 11.63
CA ASN A 34 -25.93 -6.67 11.61
C ASN A 34 -24.59 -6.66 12.38
N VAL A 35 -24.01 -5.50 12.71
CA VAL A 35 -22.72 -5.39 13.40
C VAL A 35 -22.93 -4.75 14.77
N GLU A 36 -22.91 -5.58 15.82
CA GLU A 36 -23.17 -5.16 17.20
C GLU A 36 -22.29 -4.00 17.67
N LEU A 37 -20.98 -4.07 17.39
CA LEU A 37 -20.05 -3.01 17.77
C LEU A 37 -20.43 -1.66 17.16
N PHE A 38 -20.78 -1.64 15.88
CA PHE A 38 -21.17 -0.42 15.19
C PHE A 38 -22.48 0.14 15.74
N ARG A 39 -23.50 -0.69 15.94
CA ARG A 39 -24.76 -0.30 16.57
C ARG A 39 -24.54 0.32 17.94
N ARG A 40 -23.76 -0.34 18.79
CA ARG A 40 -23.46 0.17 20.15
C ARG A 40 -22.80 1.55 20.09
N ARG A 41 -21.81 1.75 19.23
CA ARG A 41 -21.12 3.04 19.08
C ARG A 41 -22.02 4.15 18.54
N MET A 42 -22.94 3.83 17.66
CA MET A 42 -23.96 4.78 17.21
C MET A 42 -24.90 5.16 18.34
N ASP A 43 -25.41 4.18 19.09
CA ASP A 43 -26.28 4.41 20.24
C ASP A 43 -25.61 5.23 21.35
N GLU A 44 -24.32 4.98 21.63
CA GLU A 44 -23.51 5.78 22.56
C GLU A 44 -23.38 7.26 22.14
N LYS A 45 -23.40 7.53 20.82
CA LYS A 45 -23.44 8.89 20.26
C LYS A 45 -24.85 9.47 20.13
N GLY A 46 -25.89 8.72 20.48
CA GLY A 46 -27.29 9.11 20.29
C GLY A 46 -27.72 9.16 18.82
N LEU A 47 -27.02 8.46 17.93
CA LEU A 47 -27.29 8.43 16.49
C LEU A 47 -28.10 7.19 16.09
N LYS A 48 -28.98 7.40 15.11
CA LYS A 48 -29.72 6.32 14.42
C LYS A 48 -29.40 6.36 12.93
N PRO A 49 -29.62 5.26 12.18
CA PRO A 49 -29.39 5.25 10.74
C PRO A 49 -30.12 6.38 10.00
N GLU A 50 -31.30 6.77 10.45
CA GLU A 50 -32.13 7.82 9.85
C GLU A 50 -31.54 9.22 10.01
N ASP A 51 -30.58 9.42 10.90
CA ASP A 51 -29.88 10.70 11.10
C ASP A 51 -28.82 10.97 10.05
N ILE A 52 -28.46 9.94 9.27
CA ILE A 52 -27.47 10.02 8.19
C ILE A 52 -28.22 10.18 6.86
N LYS A 53 -28.10 11.37 6.25
CA LYS A 53 -28.81 11.74 5.02
C LYS A 53 -27.92 11.69 3.77
N GLY A 54 -26.62 11.72 3.95
CA GLY A 54 -25.65 11.69 2.86
C GLY A 54 -24.22 11.76 3.35
N VAL A 55 -23.31 11.97 2.41
CA VAL A 55 -21.85 12.03 2.68
C VAL A 55 -21.47 13.18 3.61
N GLU A 56 -22.26 14.25 3.64
CA GLU A 56 -22.09 15.40 4.53
C GLU A 56 -22.21 15.04 6.01
N ASP A 57 -22.92 13.96 6.32
CA ASP A 57 -23.11 13.44 7.69
C ASP A 57 -22.05 12.41 8.09
N LEU A 58 -21.13 12.05 7.20
CA LEU A 58 -20.14 11.01 7.44
C LEU A 58 -19.31 11.29 8.72
N HIS A 59 -18.94 12.55 8.94
CA HIS A 59 -18.16 12.99 10.09
C HIS A 59 -18.82 12.71 11.44
N LYS A 60 -20.14 12.51 11.50
CA LYS A 60 -20.90 12.17 12.73
C LYS A 60 -20.69 10.73 13.16
N LEU A 61 -20.41 9.84 12.19
CA LEU A 61 -20.27 8.41 12.41
C LEU A 61 -19.05 8.04 13.24
N PRO A 62 -19.12 6.98 14.04
CA PRO A 62 -17.98 6.51 14.83
C PRO A 62 -16.86 5.95 13.96
N PHE A 63 -15.62 6.10 14.42
CA PHE A 63 -14.46 5.47 13.79
C PHE A 63 -14.43 3.96 14.04
N SER A 64 -13.84 3.24 13.08
CA SER A 64 -13.38 1.86 13.25
C SER A 64 -11.86 1.83 13.41
N TYR A 65 -11.37 0.94 14.28
CA TYR A 65 -9.96 0.83 14.64
C TYR A 65 -9.44 -0.59 14.39
N LYS A 66 -8.15 -0.71 14.13
CA LYS A 66 -7.48 -2.01 13.97
C LYS A 66 -7.66 -2.93 15.21
N GLN A 67 -7.74 -2.34 16.40
CA GLN A 67 -7.97 -3.08 17.63
C GLN A 67 -9.36 -3.76 17.64
N ASP A 68 -10.39 -3.10 17.09
CA ASP A 68 -11.73 -3.68 16.99
C ASP A 68 -11.71 -5.02 16.23
N LEU A 69 -10.92 -5.06 15.15
CA LEU A 69 -10.81 -6.24 14.30
C LEU A 69 -10.14 -7.42 15.03
N ARG A 70 -9.29 -7.11 16.01
CA ARG A 70 -8.64 -8.11 16.88
C ARG A 70 -9.54 -8.58 18.01
N ASP A 71 -10.30 -7.66 18.58
CA ASP A 71 -11.20 -7.95 19.72
C ASP A 71 -12.39 -8.80 19.28
N TYR A 72 -12.86 -8.60 18.06
CA TYR A 72 -13.97 -9.36 17.46
C TYR A 72 -13.50 -10.51 16.54
N TYR A 73 -12.25 -10.95 16.68
CA TYR A 73 -11.67 -12.07 15.92
C TYR A 73 -12.45 -13.38 16.16
N PRO A 74 -12.70 -14.23 15.16
CA PRO A 74 -12.32 -14.01 13.76
C PRO A 74 -13.43 -13.39 12.90
N TYR A 75 -14.72 -13.55 13.23
CA TYR A 75 -15.87 -13.22 12.37
C TYR A 75 -16.88 -12.26 13.00
N GLY A 76 -16.58 -11.71 14.17
CA GLY A 76 -17.54 -10.91 14.95
C GLY A 76 -17.94 -9.56 14.33
N LEU A 77 -17.23 -9.13 13.27
CA LEU A 77 -17.57 -7.93 12.50
C LEU A 77 -18.13 -8.23 11.10
N PHE A 78 -18.42 -9.50 10.79
CA PHE A 78 -19.09 -9.84 9.54
C PHE A 78 -20.54 -9.40 9.57
N ALA A 79 -21.00 -8.79 8.48
CA ALA A 79 -22.35 -8.24 8.35
C ALA A 79 -23.29 -9.14 7.54
N VAL A 80 -22.86 -10.38 7.29
CA VAL A 80 -23.62 -11.44 6.61
C VAL A 80 -23.40 -12.78 7.30
N PRO A 81 -24.30 -13.77 7.13
CA PRO A 81 -24.07 -15.14 7.56
C PRO A 81 -22.85 -15.75 6.84
N MET A 82 -22.16 -16.70 7.50
CA MET A 82 -21.02 -17.40 6.91
C MET A 82 -21.38 -18.16 5.62
N SER A 83 -22.64 -18.54 5.41
CA SER A 83 -23.13 -19.13 4.17
C SER A 83 -22.97 -18.24 2.95
N ASP A 84 -22.93 -16.93 3.14
CA ASP A 84 -22.81 -15.93 2.08
C ASP A 84 -21.35 -15.50 1.82
N ILE A 85 -20.43 -15.90 2.70
CA ILE A 85 -19.00 -15.69 2.52
C ILE A 85 -18.44 -16.73 1.54
N ARG A 86 -17.80 -16.28 0.48
CA ARG A 86 -17.18 -17.11 -0.57
C ARG A 86 -15.68 -17.23 -0.38
N ARG A 87 -15.07 -16.20 0.18
CA ARG A 87 -13.61 -16.17 0.38
C ARG A 87 -13.27 -15.48 1.70
N VAL A 88 -12.26 -15.99 2.37
CA VAL A 88 -11.68 -15.39 3.57
C VAL A 88 -10.21 -15.12 3.31
N HIS A 89 -9.77 -13.93 3.68
CA HIS A 89 -8.36 -13.54 3.71
C HIS A 89 -7.96 -13.14 5.12
N ALA A 90 -6.65 -13.08 5.36
CA ALA A 90 -6.12 -12.60 6.63
C ALA A 90 -4.83 -11.81 6.42
N SER A 91 -4.60 -10.83 7.28
CA SER A 91 -3.34 -10.09 7.33
C SER A 91 -2.21 -10.97 7.89
N SER A 92 -0.94 -10.57 7.65
CA SER A 92 0.24 -11.35 8.07
C SER A 92 0.40 -11.53 9.60
N GLY A 93 -0.32 -10.75 10.41
CA GLY A 93 -0.33 -10.92 11.86
C GLY A 93 1.01 -10.68 12.58
N THR A 94 1.93 -9.92 11.99
CA THR A 94 3.30 -9.69 12.51
C THR A 94 3.34 -9.13 13.95
N THR A 95 2.25 -8.53 14.43
CA THR A 95 2.14 -7.89 15.75
C THR A 95 1.06 -8.51 16.65
N GLY A 96 0.64 -9.75 16.40
CA GLY A 96 -0.40 -10.42 17.21
C GLY A 96 -1.35 -11.29 16.38
N LYS A 97 -2.64 -11.39 16.80
CA LYS A 97 -3.65 -12.13 16.05
C LYS A 97 -3.82 -11.55 14.64
N GLN A 98 -3.95 -12.41 13.65
CA GLN A 98 -4.29 -12.03 12.29
C GLN A 98 -5.63 -11.28 12.27
N ILE A 99 -5.79 -10.38 11.30
CA ILE A 99 -7.10 -9.78 11.00
C ILE A 99 -7.71 -10.61 9.88
N VAL A 100 -8.93 -11.09 10.12
CA VAL A 100 -9.67 -11.91 9.16
C VAL A 100 -10.72 -11.05 8.47
N VAL A 101 -10.78 -11.16 7.15
CA VAL A 101 -11.72 -10.41 6.30
C VAL A 101 -12.48 -11.40 5.41
N GLY A 102 -13.79 -11.17 5.24
CA GLY A 102 -14.66 -12.01 4.44
C GLY A 102 -15.22 -11.26 3.23
N TYR A 103 -15.47 -12.01 2.17
CA TYR A 103 -15.99 -11.48 0.89
C TYR A 103 -17.19 -12.31 0.43
N THR A 104 -18.24 -11.63 0.01
CA THR A 104 -19.36 -12.21 -0.74
C THR A 104 -19.00 -12.31 -2.23
N ASP A 105 -19.90 -12.85 -3.05
CA ASP A 105 -19.74 -12.84 -4.51
C ASP A 105 -19.65 -11.39 -5.03
N ASN A 106 -20.53 -10.50 -4.57
CA ASN A 106 -20.55 -9.09 -4.96
C ASN A 106 -19.24 -8.36 -4.53
N ASP A 107 -18.71 -8.66 -3.35
CA ASP A 107 -17.43 -8.10 -2.89
C ASP A 107 -16.27 -8.52 -3.80
N LEU A 108 -16.25 -9.77 -4.25
CA LEU A 108 -15.21 -10.30 -5.13
C LEU A 108 -15.31 -9.67 -6.53
N GLU A 109 -16.52 -9.47 -7.06
CA GLU A 109 -16.73 -8.78 -8.34
C GLU A 109 -16.30 -7.32 -8.27
N ALA A 110 -16.70 -6.59 -7.23
CA ALA A 110 -16.29 -5.21 -7.01
C ALA A 110 -14.77 -5.08 -6.89
N TRP A 111 -14.12 -6.01 -6.18
CA TRP A 111 -12.67 -6.02 -6.06
C TRP A 111 -11.96 -6.30 -7.38
N ALA A 112 -12.45 -7.28 -8.15
CA ALA A 112 -11.93 -7.57 -9.48
C ALA A 112 -12.05 -6.35 -10.41
N ASP A 113 -13.17 -5.61 -10.35
CA ASP A 113 -13.36 -4.38 -11.14
C ASP A 113 -12.40 -3.25 -10.71
N CYS A 114 -12.17 -3.07 -9.39
CA CYS A 114 -11.19 -2.09 -8.90
C CYS A 114 -9.78 -2.37 -9.46
N PHE A 115 -9.34 -3.63 -9.46
CA PHE A 115 -8.04 -3.98 -10.03
C PHE A 115 -8.03 -3.94 -11.56
N ALA A 116 -9.14 -4.26 -12.22
CA ALA A 116 -9.32 -4.14 -13.67
C ALA A 116 -9.13 -2.68 -14.12
N ARG A 117 -9.69 -1.71 -13.38
CA ARG A 117 -9.47 -0.27 -13.63
C ARG A 117 -7.98 0.08 -13.63
N MET A 118 -7.21 -0.45 -12.67
CA MET A 118 -5.76 -0.26 -12.59
C MET A 118 -5.06 -0.80 -13.85
N LEU A 119 -5.35 -2.03 -14.25
CA LEU A 119 -4.74 -2.65 -15.42
C LEU A 119 -5.02 -1.84 -16.69
N ILE A 120 -6.27 -1.45 -16.92
CA ILE A 120 -6.66 -0.65 -18.09
C ILE A 120 -6.05 0.76 -18.02
N ALA A 121 -6.01 1.40 -16.83
CA ALA A 121 -5.45 2.73 -16.63
C ALA A 121 -3.93 2.80 -16.87
N THR A 122 -3.25 1.66 -16.88
CA THR A 122 -1.82 1.51 -17.13
C THR A 122 -1.49 0.89 -18.50
N GLY A 123 -2.46 0.98 -19.43
CA GLY A 123 -2.29 0.57 -20.83
C GLY A 123 -2.33 -0.92 -21.09
N ASN A 124 -2.84 -1.72 -20.15
CA ASN A 124 -2.99 -3.16 -20.31
C ASN A 124 -4.39 -3.51 -20.84
N ASP A 125 -4.52 -4.66 -21.47
CA ASP A 125 -5.74 -5.15 -22.11
C ASP A 125 -5.85 -6.69 -22.05
N ALA A 126 -6.82 -7.25 -22.79
CA ALA A 126 -7.04 -8.69 -22.88
C ALA A 126 -5.88 -9.49 -23.51
N ASN A 127 -4.93 -8.81 -24.17
CA ASN A 127 -3.73 -9.45 -24.75
C ASN A 127 -2.55 -9.46 -23.77
N SER A 128 -2.71 -8.90 -22.58
CA SER A 128 -1.67 -8.84 -21.57
C SER A 128 -1.45 -10.19 -20.89
N PHE A 129 -0.20 -10.47 -20.53
CA PHE A 129 0.23 -11.62 -19.71
C PHE A 129 0.67 -11.10 -18.36
N VAL A 130 -0.17 -11.27 -17.35
CA VAL A 130 0.00 -10.69 -16.02
C VAL A 130 0.64 -11.69 -15.08
N GLN A 131 1.92 -11.54 -14.78
CA GLN A 131 2.61 -12.36 -13.79
C GLN A 131 2.32 -11.86 -12.39
N VAL A 132 1.62 -12.69 -11.61
CA VAL A 132 1.25 -12.39 -10.23
C VAL A 132 2.28 -13.00 -9.28
N SER A 133 3.23 -12.17 -8.87
CA SER A 133 4.33 -12.50 -7.97
C SER A 133 4.10 -12.01 -6.54
N TYR A 134 2.86 -11.63 -6.20
CA TYR A 134 2.40 -11.53 -4.82
C TYR A 134 2.07 -12.90 -4.27
N GLY A 135 2.21 -13.11 -2.96
CA GLY A 135 1.83 -14.36 -2.31
C GLY A 135 0.35 -14.71 -2.53
N LEU A 136 0.09 -15.89 -3.11
CA LEU A 136 -1.24 -16.48 -3.21
C LEU A 136 -1.51 -17.30 -1.95
N GLY A 137 -2.52 -16.93 -1.18
CA GLY A 137 -2.85 -17.56 0.10
C GLY A 137 -3.80 -16.67 0.91
N LEU A 138 -3.57 -16.56 2.21
CA LEU A 138 -4.40 -15.71 3.07
C LEU A 138 -4.20 -14.21 2.82
N PHE A 139 -3.06 -13.81 2.26
CA PHE A 139 -2.80 -12.42 1.90
C PHE A 139 -3.60 -12.02 0.65
N THR A 140 -4.13 -10.78 0.65
CA THR A 140 -5.04 -10.29 -0.40
C THR A 140 -4.35 -9.97 -1.73
N GLY A 141 -3.06 -9.59 -1.70
CA GLY A 141 -2.35 -9.02 -2.84
C GLY A 141 -2.39 -9.88 -4.10
N GLY A 142 -2.12 -11.19 -3.97
CA GLY A 142 -2.07 -12.11 -5.10
C GLY A 142 -3.41 -12.30 -5.78
N PHE A 143 -4.47 -12.50 -5.00
CA PHE A 143 -5.81 -12.74 -5.55
C PHE A 143 -6.42 -11.50 -6.19
N GLY A 144 -6.21 -10.31 -5.63
CA GLY A 144 -6.68 -9.07 -6.27
C GLY A 144 -6.10 -8.89 -7.67
N ALA A 145 -4.78 -9.11 -7.82
CA ALA A 145 -4.11 -9.03 -9.12
C ALA A 145 -4.57 -10.12 -10.10
N HIS A 146 -4.73 -11.35 -9.61
CA HIS A 146 -5.22 -12.47 -10.40
C HIS A 146 -6.65 -12.21 -10.93
N ASP A 147 -7.57 -11.89 -10.02
CA ASP A 147 -8.99 -11.73 -10.37
C ASP A 147 -9.20 -10.52 -11.30
N GLY A 148 -8.46 -9.42 -11.08
CA GLY A 148 -8.48 -8.27 -11.97
C GLY A 148 -7.93 -8.57 -13.37
N ALA A 149 -6.86 -9.37 -13.48
CA ALA A 149 -6.34 -9.81 -14.77
C ALA A 149 -7.36 -10.66 -15.54
N VAL A 150 -7.98 -11.63 -14.87
CA VAL A 150 -9.03 -12.46 -15.45
C VAL A 150 -10.24 -11.60 -15.85
N ARG A 151 -10.59 -10.59 -15.06
CA ARG A 151 -11.74 -9.69 -15.30
C ARG A 151 -11.63 -8.91 -16.60
N ILE A 152 -10.42 -8.45 -16.98
CA ILE A 152 -10.20 -7.76 -18.27
C ILE A 152 -9.98 -8.72 -19.44
N GLY A 153 -10.03 -10.05 -19.22
CA GLY A 153 -9.75 -11.07 -20.23
C GLY A 153 -8.26 -11.32 -20.49
N ALA A 154 -7.36 -10.79 -19.67
CA ALA A 154 -5.93 -11.02 -19.78
C ALA A 154 -5.53 -12.42 -19.27
N THR A 155 -4.37 -12.91 -19.70
CA THR A 155 -3.81 -14.16 -19.20
C THR A 155 -3.11 -13.93 -17.85
N ALA A 156 -3.66 -14.50 -16.78
CA ALA A 156 -3.01 -14.47 -15.47
C ALA A 156 -1.99 -15.62 -15.33
N ILE A 157 -0.78 -15.32 -14.84
CA ILE A 157 0.27 -16.27 -14.49
C ILE A 157 0.40 -16.28 -12.96
N PRO A 158 -0.32 -17.16 -12.24
CA PRO A 158 -0.44 -17.14 -10.77
C PRO A 158 0.74 -17.86 -10.11
N ILE A 159 1.96 -17.32 -10.30
CA ILE A 159 3.19 -17.99 -9.85
C ILE A 159 3.39 -17.89 -8.33
N SER A 160 2.72 -16.96 -7.65
CA SER A 160 2.90 -16.64 -6.23
C SER A 160 4.26 -15.97 -5.94
N ALA A 161 4.57 -15.69 -4.67
CA ALA A 161 5.86 -15.15 -4.26
C ALA A 161 6.91 -16.26 -4.08
N GLY A 162 8.17 -15.88 -4.10
CA GLY A 162 9.31 -16.78 -3.83
C GLY A 162 9.91 -17.45 -5.06
N ASN A 163 11.03 -18.12 -4.86
CA ASN A 163 11.82 -18.81 -5.91
C ASN A 163 12.18 -17.90 -7.09
N THR A 164 13.03 -16.93 -6.85
CA THR A 164 13.41 -15.85 -7.81
C THR A 164 13.86 -16.39 -9.17
N GLN A 165 14.61 -17.49 -9.23
CA GLN A 165 15.04 -18.08 -10.52
C GLN A 165 13.84 -18.58 -11.33
N ARG A 166 12.88 -19.24 -10.68
CA ARG A 166 11.64 -19.70 -11.33
C ARG A 166 10.79 -18.53 -11.79
N GLN A 167 10.74 -17.43 -11.03
CA GLN A 167 10.04 -16.22 -11.42
C GLN A 167 10.58 -15.67 -12.74
N ILE A 168 11.91 -15.53 -12.84
CA ILE A 168 12.59 -15.00 -14.02
C ILE A 168 12.39 -15.94 -15.21
N GLN A 169 12.56 -17.23 -15.01
CA GLN A 169 12.39 -18.22 -16.09
C GLN A 169 10.95 -18.21 -16.62
N THR A 170 9.95 -18.20 -15.72
CA THR A 170 8.53 -18.14 -16.10
C THR A 170 8.21 -16.84 -16.85
N MET A 171 8.73 -15.71 -16.39
CA MET A 171 8.55 -14.41 -17.01
C MET A 171 9.03 -14.39 -18.47
N ILE A 172 10.17 -15.05 -18.74
CA ILE A 172 10.77 -15.15 -20.09
C ILE A 172 9.99 -16.17 -20.94
N ASP A 173 9.78 -17.37 -20.42
CA ASP A 173 9.21 -18.49 -21.20
C ASP A 173 7.74 -18.22 -21.56
N PHE A 174 6.98 -17.62 -20.65
CA PHE A 174 5.56 -17.32 -20.89
C PHE A 174 5.37 -15.94 -21.52
N GLY A 175 6.44 -15.13 -21.60
CA GLY A 175 6.41 -13.82 -22.22
C GLY A 175 5.55 -12.83 -21.44
N ALA A 176 5.70 -12.78 -20.11
CA ALA A 176 4.97 -11.86 -19.26
C ALA A 176 5.15 -10.41 -19.72
N THR A 177 4.05 -9.69 -19.83
CA THR A 177 4.03 -8.25 -20.21
C THR A 177 3.79 -7.34 -19.03
N VAL A 178 3.21 -7.88 -17.94
CA VAL A 178 2.93 -7.14 -16.69
C VAL A 178 3.48 -7.92 -15.52
N LEU A 179 4.17 -7.24 -14.60
CA LEU A 179 4.65 -7.80 -13.34
C LEU A 179 3.90 -7.16 -12.17
N CYS A 180 3.27 -7.98 -11.32
CA CYS A 180 2.62 -7.55 -10.08
C CYS A 180 3.35 -8.12 -8.87
N CYS A 181 4.04 -7.28 -8.09
CA CYS A 181 4.76 -7.68 -6.87
C CYS A 181 5.01 -6.46 -5.95
N THR A 182 5.70 -6.67 -4.84
CA THR A 182 6.17 -5.55 -4.01
C THR A 182 7.33 -4.83 -4.69
N PRO A 183 7.51 -3.50 -4.48
CA PRO A 183 8.62 -2.74 -5.07
C PRO A 183 9.99 -3.31 -4.72
N SER A 184 10.22 -3.71 -3.47
CA SER A 184 11.50 -4.32 -3.07
C SER A 184 11.76 -5.66 -3.75
N TYR A 185 10.71 -6.43 -4.05
CA TYR A 185 10.88 -7.66 -4.80
C TYR A 185 11.13 -7.40 -6.30
N ALA A 186 10.48 -6.38 -6.88
CA ALA A 186 10.77 -5.93 -8.24
C ALA A 186 12.24 -5.50 -8.38
N MET A 187 12.76 -4.76 -7.40
CA MET A 187 14.17 -4.38 -7.36
C MET A 187 15.08 -5.60 -7.31
N TYR A 188 14.79 -6.57 -6.45
CA TYR A 188 15.57 -7.80 -6.33
C TYR A 188 15.54 -8.65 -7.62
N LEU A 189 14.37 -8.74 -8.26
CA LEU A 189 14.26 -9.37 -9.58
C LEU A 189 15.12 -8.66 -10.61
N GLY A 190 15.08 -7.32 -10.64
CA GLY A 190 15.88 -6.49 -11.55
C GLY A 190 17.38 -6.70 -11.35
N GLU A 191 17.88 -6.67 -10.12
CA GLU A 191 19.28 -6.96 -9.77
C GLU A 191 19.70 -8.36 -10.27
N THR A 192 18.86 -9.37 -10.01
CA THR A 192 19.16 -10.75 -10.42
C THR A 192 19.15 -10.92 -11.94
N ILE A 193 18.20 -10.29 -12.64
CA ILE A 193 18.11 -10.32 -14.11
C ILE A 193 19.33 -9.66 -14.74
N GLU A 194 19.79 -8.56 -14.18
CA GLU A 194 21.02 -7.86 -14.62
C GLU A 194 22.26 -8.75 -14.43
N GLU A 195 22.44 -9.36 -13.26
CA GLU A 195 23.53 -10.30 -12.97
C GLU A 195 23.54 -11.51 -13.93
N MET A 196 22.37 -11.98 -14.34
CA MET A 196 22.22 -13.09 -15.28
C MET A 196 22.34 -12.68 -16.75
N GLY A 197 22.38 -11.39 -17.06
CA GLY A 197 22.43 -10.86 -18.43
C GLY A 197 21.15 -11.18 -19.24
N LEU A 198 19.97 -11.18 -18.60
CA LEU A 198 18.71 -11.62 -19.20
C LEU A 198 17.75 -10.48 -19.56
N LYS A 199 18.11 -9.22 -19.34
CA LYS A 199 17.24 -8.05 -19.56
C LYS A 199 16.62 -8.04 -20.97
N ASP A 200 17.41 -8.32 -22.01
CA ASP A 200 16.97 -8.31 -23.40
C ASP A 200 15.94 -9.43 -23.74
N LYS A 201 15.77 -10.39 -22.87
CA LYS A 201 14.79 -11.48 -23.04
C LYS A 201 13.41 -11.16 -22.47
N LEU A 202 13.30 -10.08 -21.70
CA LEU A 202 12.03 -9.65 -21.09
C LEU A 202 11.10 -9.05 -22.13
N LYS A 203 9.80 -9.24 -21.91
CA LYS A 203 8.72 -8.61 -22.68
C LYS A 203 7.86 -7.69 -21.82
N LEU A 204 8.33 -7.36 -20.61
CA LEU A 204 7.64 -6.50 -19.67
C LEU A 204 7.38 -5.12 -20.28
N LYS A 205 6.20 -4.57 -20.03
CA LYS A 205 5.78 -3.22 -20.43
C LYS A 205 5.34 -2.41 -19.21
N ALA A 206 4.67 -3.06 -18.27
CA ALA A 206 4.16 -2.43 -17.07
C ALA A 206 4.51 -3.24 -15.82
N GLY A 207 4.77 -2.53 -14.72
CA GLY A 207 4.88 -3.09 -13.38
C GLY A 207 3.84 -2.46 -12.46
N ILE A 208 3.11 -3.27 -11.70
CA ILE A 208 2.13 -2.81 -10.72
C ILE A 208 2.65 -3.19 -9.34
N PHE A 209 3.10 -2.18 -8.60
CA PHE A 209 3.85 -2.36 -7.36
C PHE A 209 3.15 -1.67 -6.20
N GLY A 210 3.14 -2.31 -5.03
CA GLY A 210 2.51 -1.77 -3.84
C GLY A 210 2.70 -2.68 -2.62
N ALA A 211 1.87 -2.50 -1.61
CA ALA A 211 1.91 -3.17 -0.31
C ALA A 211 3.04 -2.68 0.62
N GLU A 212 3.93 -1.83 0.16
CA GLU A 212 4.97 -1.14 0.93
C GLU A 212 5.24 0.24 0.31
N PRO A 213 5.71 1.23 1.10
CA PRO A 213 6.15 2.51 0.56
C PRO A 213 7.36 2.35 -0.36
N TRP A 214 7.46 3.20 -1.37
CA TRP A 214 8.60 3.28 -2.27
C TRP A 214 8.70 4.67 -2.90
N THR A 215 9.93 5.07 -3.29
CA THR A 215 10.23 6.43 -3.75
C THR A 215 10.29 6.52 -5.28
N GLU A 216 10.34 7.76 -5.80
CA GLU A 216 10.51 7.99 -7.25
C GLU A 216 11.89 7.54 -7.73
N GLU A 217 12.93 7.64 -6.88
CA GLU A 217 14.27 7.13 -7.20
C GLU A 217 14.25 5.60 -7.33
N MET A 218 13.52 4.90 -6.46
CA MET A 218 13.35 3.45 -6.57
C MET A 218 12.54 3.09 -7.81
N ARG A 219 11.52 3.89 -8.16
CA ARG A 219 10.76 3.75 -9.41
C ARG A 219 11.70 3.78 -10.61
N ALA A 220 12.54 4.81 -10.71
CA ALA A 220 13.48 4.97 -11.82
C ALA A 220 14.45 3.78 -11.93
N GLN A 221 14.94 3.26 -10.80
CA GLN A 221 15.83 2.10 -10.80
C GLN A 221 15.11 0.82 -11.24
N ILE A 222 13.87 0.58 -10.79
CA ILE A 222 13.07 -0.56 -11.24
C ILE A 222 12.79 -0.49 -12.73
N GLU A 223 12.39 0.69 -13.23
CA GLU A 223 12.10 0.92 -14.64
C GLU A 223 13.35 0.68 -15.51
N ASP A 224 14.49 1.18 -15.08
CA ASP A 224 15.75 0.94 -15.78
C ASP A 224 16.13 -0.54 -15.81
N LYS A 225 16.12 -1.22 -14.65
CA LYS A 225 16.54 -2.63 -14.55
C LYS A 225 15.64 -3.59 -15.31
N LEU A 226 14.32 -3.39 -15.24
CA LEU A 226 13.32 -4.29 -15.81
C LEU A 226 12.82 -3.89 -17.21
N GLY A 227 13.11 -2.67 -17.67
CA GLY A 227 12.68 -2.16 -18.98
C GLY A 227 11.17 -1.98 -19.10
N LEU A 228 10.49 -1.63 -18.01
CA LEU A 228 9.04 -1.44 -17.92
C LEU A 228 8.70 -0.04 -17.42
N LYS A 229 7.41 0.33 -17.44
CA LYS A 229 6.88 1.49 -16.72
C LYS A 229 6.25 1.04 -15.41
N ALA A 230 6.63 1.65 -14.29
CA ALA A 230 6.26 1.23 -12.94
C ALA A 230 5.14 2.11 -12.37
N TYR A 231 4.09 1.49 -11.86
CA TYR A 231 2.90 2.16 -11.32
C TYR A 231 2.62 1.73 -9.89
N ASP A 232 2.15 2.67 -9.09
CA ASP A 232 1.80 2.45 -7.70
C ASP A 232 0.36 1.98 -7.55
N ILE A 233 0.12 1.05 -6.62
CA ILE A 233 -1.20 0.58 -6.24
C ILE A 233 -1.30 0.53 -4.72
N TYR A 234 -2.40 1.08 -4.19
CA TYR A 234 -2.67 1.09 -2.76
C TYR A 234 -3.88 0.24 -2.40
N GLY A 235 -3.83 -0.35 -1.24
CA GLY A 235 -4.92 -1.06 -0.61
C GLY A 235 -4.51 -1.73 0.69
N LEU A 236 -5.48 -2.07 1.50
CA LEU A 236 -5.31 -2.83 2.73
C LEU A 236 -6.32 -3.98 2.77
N SER A 237 -5.93 -5.09 3.37
CA SER A 237 -6.81 -6.26 3.52
C SER A 237 -8.11 -5.90 4.23
N GLU A 238 -8.06 -5.00 5.20
CA GLU A 238 -9.20 -4.56 6.00
C GLU A 238 -10.27 -3.86 5.15
N ILE A 239 -9.87 -3.10 4.15
CA ILE A 239 -10.81 -2.36 3.27
C ILE A 239 -11.26 -3.25 2.12
N MET A 240 -10.37 -3.69 1.24
CA MET A 240 -10.71 -4.56 0.12
C MET A 240 -9.52 -5.44 -0.31
N GLY A 241 -8.30 -4.95 -0.23
CA GLY A 241 -7.09 -5.47 -0.83
C GLY A 241 -6.50 -4.46 -1.81
N PRO A 242 -5.58 -4.84 -2.70
CA PRO A 242 -5.03 -3.95 -3.71
C PRO A 242 -6.10 -3.48 -4.70
N GLY A 243 -6.02 -2.22 -5.13
CA GLY A 243 -6.96 -1.61 -6.06
C GLY A 243 -7.95 -0.64 -5.40
N VAL A 244 -7.86 -0.41 -4.09
CA VAL A 244 -8.61 0.69 -3.44
C VAL A 244 -8.27 2.01 -4.09
N SER A 245 -6.98 2.20 -4.37
CA SER A 245 -6.47 3.33 -5.16
C SER A 245 -5.35 2.88 -6.08
N TYR A 246 -5.20 3.56 -7.22
CA TYR A 246 -4.24 3.17 -8.26
C TYR A 246 -3.76 4.35 -9.10
N GLU A 247 -2.53 4.31 -9.56
CA GLU A 247 -1.99 5.23 -10.56
C GLU A 247 -2.54 4.93 -11.96
N CYS A 248 -2.68 5.98 -12.76
CA CYS A 248 -2.84 5.89 -14.21
C CYS A 248 -1.53 6.26 -14.93
N GLU A 249 -1.53 6.27 -16.25
CA GLU A 249 -0.35 6.63 -17.06
C GLU A 249 0.21 8.02 -16.77
N CYS A 250 -0.57 8.94 -16.16
CA CYS A 250 -0.11 10.28 -15.77
C CYS A 250 0.79 10.26 -14.53
N GLN A 251 0.74 9.22 -13.70
CA GLN A 251 1.53 9.08 -12.45
C GLN A 251 1.42 10.31 -11.51
N ALA A 252 0.25 10.95 -11.49
CA ALA A 252 -0.02 12.19 -10.75
C ALA A 252 -0.87 11.93 -9.48
N GLY A 253 -0.53 10.89 -8.74
CA GLY A 253 -1.29 10.37 -7.59
C GLY A 253 -2.21 9.21 -7.96
N MET A 254 -2.74 8.54 -6.95
CA MET A 254 -3.55 7.31 -7.09
C MET A 254 -5.04 7.64 -7.03
N HIS A 255 -5.78 7.34 -8.09
CA HIS A 255 -7.25 7.45 -8.13
C HIS A 255 -7.89 6.51 -7.12
N VAL A 256 -8.69 7.04 -6.22
CA VAL A 256 -9.52 6.23 -5.32
C VAL A 256 -10.73 5.70 -6.07
N CYS A 257 -11.11 4.45 -5.89
CA CYS A 257 -12.37 3.92 -6.42
C CYS A 257 -13.55 4.45 -5.58
N GLU A 258 -13.90 5.74 -5.80
CA GLU A 258 -14.83 6.49 -4.95
C GLU A 258 -16.27 6.00 -5.00
N ASP A 259 -16.64 5.22 -5.98
CA ASP A 259 -17.93 4.53 -6.03
C ASP A 259 -18.01 3.37 -5.01
N HIS A 260 -16.88 2.89 -4.51
CA HIS A 260 -16.79 1.83 -3.50
C HIS A 260 -16.29 2.34 -2.14
N PHE A 261 -15.50 3.41 -2.12
CA PHE A 261 -14.80 3.89 -0.92
C PHE A 261 -14.90 5.41 -0.81
N ILE A 262 -15.19 5.91 0.38
CA ILE A 262 -15.12 7.35 0.67
C ILE A 262 -13.84 7.57 1.48
N PRO A 263 -12.85 8.33 0.96
CA PRO A 263 -11.68 8.72 1.70
C PRO A 263 -11.94 10.00 2.50
N GLU A 264 -11.36 10.11 3.69
CA GLU A 264 -11.27 11.32 4.50
C GLU A 264 -9.81 11.52 4.94
N ILE A 265 -9.38 12.77 5.12
CA ILE A 265 -8.14 13.10 5.83
C ILE A 265 -8.52 13.72 7.16
N ILE A 266 -7.98 13.18 8.25
CA ILE A 266 -8.26 13.67 9.60
C ILE A 266 -6.98 14.07 10.33
N ASP A 267 -7.14 14.95 11.30
CA ASP A 267 -6.11 15.16 12.31
C ASP A 267 -5.96 13.88 13.16
N PRO A 268 -4.76 13.29 13.28
CA PRO A 268 -4.58 12.01 13.97
C PRO A 268 -4.86 12.07 15.48
N ASP A 269 -4.77 13.25 16.10
CA ASP A 269 -4.93 13.44 17.54
C ASP A 269 -6.39 13.78 17.90
N THR A 270 -7.00 14.71 17.17
CA THR A 270 -8.38 15.16 17.44
C THR A 270 -9.44 14.34 16.73
N GLY A 271 -9.12 13.74 15.57
CA GLY A 271 -10.07 13.04 14.71
C GLY A 271 -10.95 13.99 13.89
N GLU A 272 -10.67 15.29 13.89
CA GLU A 272 -11.37 16.27 13.07
C GLU A 272 -10.99 16.10 11.59
N VAL A 273 -11.98 16.25 10.70
CA VAL A 273 -11.73 16.22 9.25
C VAL A 273 -10.97 17.49 8.86
N LEU A 274 -9.86 17.28 8.16
CA LEU A 274 -9.02 18.38 7.69
C LEU A 274 -9.50 18.93 6.34
N PRO A 275 -9.20 20.21 6.03
CA PRO A 275 -9.56 20.81 4.75
C PRO A 275 -8.85 20.10 3.58
N GLU A 276 -9.41 20.26 2.39
CA GLU A 276 -8.88 19.73 1.14
C GLU A 276 -7.40 20.12 0.93
N GLY A 277 -6.60 19.16 0.50
CA GLY A 277 -5.15 19.32 0.29
C GLY A 277 -4.30 19.27 1.55
N ALA A 278 -4.91 19.29 2.74
CA ALA A 278 -4.16 19.13 3.99
C ALA A 278 -3.59 17.72 4.13
N GLN A 279 -2.48 17.62 4.84
CA GLN A 279 -1.87 16.36 5.21
C GLN A 279 -2.37 15.88 6.57
N GLY A 280 -2.77 14.61 6.66
CA GLY A 280 -3.26 14.01 7.90
C GLY A 280 -3.40 12.50 7.78
N GLU A 281 -4.07 11.88 8.74
CA GLU A 281 -4.33 10.44 8.70
C GLU A 281 -5.44 10.12 7.71
N LEU A 282 -5.18 9.19 6.81
CA LEU A 282 -6.14 8.67 5.85
C LEU A 282 -7.16 7.75 6.54
N VAL A 283 -8.41 7.97 6.25
CA VAL A 283 -9.55 7.19 6.74
C VAL A 283 -10.36 6.71 5.55
N PHE A 284 -10.81 5.46 5.56
CA PHE A 284 -11.71 4.93 4.54
C PHE A 284 -13.04 4.46 5.11
N THR A 285 -14.11 4.76 4.37
CA THR A 285 -15.43 4.16 4.57
C THR A 285 -15.77 3.30 3.36
N THR A 286 -16.05 2.01 3.59
CA THR A 286 -16.55 1.10 2.54
C THR A 286 -18.05 1.31 2.38
N ILE A 287 -18.54 1.51 1.16
CA ILE A 287 -19.96 1.80 0.89
C ILE A 287 -20.66 0.75 0.04
N THR A 288 -19.94 -0.28 -0.40
CA THR A 288 -20.51 -1.40 -1.17
C THR A 288 -20.13 -2.76 -0.60
N LYS A 289 -19.17 -2.82 0.33
CA LYS A 289 -18.67 -4.09 0.87
C LYS A 289 -19.70 -4.76 1.76
N GLU A 290 -20.07 -5.99 1.45
CA GLU A 290 -21.14 -6.73 2.12
C GLU A 290 -20.63 -7.62 3.26
N GLY A 291 -19.57 -8.39 3.02
CA GLY A 291 -19.12 -9.42 3.97
C GLY A 291 -18.50 -8.83 5.23
N PHE A 292 -17.62 -7.87 5.06
CA PHE A 292 -16.86 -7.24 6.14
C PHE A 292 -16.74 -5.73 5.88
N PRO A 293 -17.83 -4.97 6.10
CA PRO A 293 -17.81 -3.52 5.91
C PRO A 293 -17.12 -2.80 7.05
N LEU A 294 -16.50 -1.65 6.74
CA LEU A 294 -15.92 -0.74 7.73
C LEU A 294 -16.36 0.70 7.45
N ILE A 295 -16.76 1.42 8.49
CA ILE A 295 -17.08 2.84 8.44
C ILE A 295 -16.01 3.61 9.18
N ARG A 296 -15.49 4.66 8.53
CA ARG A 296 -14.44 5.55 9.06
C ARG A 296 -13.26 4.79 9.66
N TYR A 297 -12.72 3.82 8.91
CA TYR A 297 -11.59 3.03 9.35
C TYR A 297 -10.31 3.84 9.31
N ARG A 298 -9.67 4.00 10.46
CA ARG A 298 -8.40 4.69 10.63
C ARG A 298 -7.26 3.81 10.14
N THR A 299 -6.67 4.17 8.99
CA THR A 299 -5.60 3.37 8.35
C THR A 299 -4.26 3.53 9.04
N ARG A 300 -4.06 4.65 9.74
CA ARG A 300 -2.78 5.12 10.28
C ARG A 300 -1.80 5.62 9.21
N ASP A 301 -2.13 5.56 7.96
CA ASP A 301 -1.30 6.10 6.87
C ASP A 301 -1.43 7.63 6.82
N ILE A 302 -0.31 8.34 6.74
CA ILE A 302 -0.28 9.80 6.56
C ILE A 302 -0.31 10.11 5.08
N CYS A 303 -1.32 10.83 4.67
CA CYS A 303 -1.62 11.10 3.26
C CYS A 303 -2.25 12.50 3.07
N SER A 304 -2.47 12.89 1.83
CA SER A 304 -3.32 14.01 1.42
C SER A 304 -4.13 13.64 0.17
N LEU A 305 -5.22 14.36 -0.07
CA LEU A 305 -6.12 14.12 -1.21
C LEU A 305 -6.06 15.32 -2.17
N ASN A 306 -6.13 15.03 -3.48
CA ASN A 306 -6.20 16.01 -4.56
C ASN A 306 -7.48 15.77 -5.37
N TYR A 307 -8.37 16.74 -5.39
CA TYR A 307 -9.68 16.71 -6.07
C TYR A 307 -9.65 17.29 -7.48
N GLU A 308 -8.50 17.78 -7.95
CA GLU A 308 -8.38 18.24 -9.33
C GLU A 308 -8.57 17.10 -10.33
N VAL A 309 -9.27 17.36 -11.42
CA VAL A 309 -9.46 16.39 -12.50
C VAL A 309 -8.10 16.02 -13.10
N CYS A 310 -7.82 14.72 -13.21
CA CYS A 310 -6.58 14.26 -13.79
C CYS A 310 -6.57 14.44 -15.33
N GLU A 311 -5.40 14.69 -15.90
CA GLU A 311 -5.20 14.75 -17.35
C GLU A 311 -5.66 13.48 -18.08
N CYS A 312 -5.74 12.34 -17.40
CA CYS A 312 -6.30 11.10 -17.96
C CYS A 312 -7.82 11.17 -18.19
N GLY A 313 -8.51 12.20 -17.69
CA GLY A 313 -9.96 12.40 -17.77
C GLY A 313 -10.77 11.79 -16.64
N ARG A 314 -10.15 11.06 -15.69
CA ARG A 314 -10.84 10.54 -14.50
C ARG A 314 -11.15 11.66 -13.51
N THR A 315 -12.33 11.59 -12.93
CA THR A 315 -12.87 12.59 -11.99
C THR A 315 -12.72 12.17 -10.52
N HIS A 316 -12.41 10.92 -10.26
CA HIS A 316 -12.21 10.40 -8.92
C HIS A 316 -11.03 11.09 -8.24
N VAL A 317 -11.17 11.38 -6.93
CA VAL A 317 -10.12 11.98 -6.10
C VAL A 317 -8.85 11.14 -6.17
N ARG A 318 -7.70 11.81 -6.17
CA ARG A 318 -6.41 11.15 -6.11
C ARG A 318 -5.80 11.29 -4.72
N MET A 319 -5.37 10.18 -4.15
CA MET A 319 -4.52 10.22 -2.98
C MET A 319 -3.05 10.32 -3.38
N ASN A 320 -2.28 11.08 -2.64
CA ASN A 320 -0.83 11.09 -2.77
C ASN A 320 -0.23 9.82 -2.15
N LYS A 321 1.03 9.51 -2.45
CA LYS A 321 1.72 8.41 -1.79
C LYS A 321 1.71 8.60 -0.27
N PRO A 322 1.40 7.54 0.51
CA PRO A 322 1.56 7.61 1.95
C PRO A 322 3.00 7.95 2.33
N GLN A 323 3.19 8.98 3.14
CA GLN A 323 4.51 9.44 3.57
C GLN A 323 5.05 8.66 4.77
N GLY A 324 4.23 7.82 5.37
CA GLY A 324 4.54 7.00 6.52
C GLY A 324 3.27 6.61 7.26
N ARG A 325 3.43 5.94 8.38
CA ARG A 325 2.32 5.54 9.24
C ARG A 325 2.52 6.09 10.64
N THR A 326 1.44 6.51 11.29
CA THR A 326 1.50 6.97 12.69
C THR A 326 1.91 5.85 13.66
N ASP A 327 1.69 4.58 13.30
CA ASP A 327 2.07 3.40 14.11
C ASP A 327 3.42 2.76 13.70
N ASP A 328 4.01 3.13 12.55
CA ASP A 328 5.38 2.76 12.15
C ASP A 328 6.40 3.84 12.55
N MET A 329 5.93 4.93 13.12
CA MET A 329 6.76 6.01 13.62
C MET A 329 7.59 5.54 14.80
N LEU A 330 8.88 5.68 14.67
CA LEU A 330 9.84 5.41 15.76
C LEU A 330 10.02 6.70 16.58
N ILE A 331 9.67 6.66 17.84
CA ILE A 331 10.02 7.75 18.76
C ILE A 331 11.40 7.44 19.32
N ILE A 332 12.40 8.22 18.91
CA ILE A 332 13.80 8.04 19.33
C ILE A 332 14.27 9.31 20.02
N ARG A 333 14.54 9.23 21.32
CA ARG A 333 14.92 10.40 22.13
C ARG A 333 13.97 11.60 21.98
N GLY A 334 12.64 11.33 21.89
CA GLY A 334 11.61 12.36 21.75
C GLY A 334 11.44 12.91 20.32
N VAL A 335 12.15 12.38 19.34
CA VAL A 335 12.03 12.77 17.94
C VAL A 335 11.26 11.69 17.17
N ASN A 336 10.29 12.11 16.37
CA ASN A 336 9.54 11.24 15.48
C ASN A 336 10.36 10.93 14.24
N VAL A 337 10.69 9.68 14.02
CA VAL A 337 11.48 9.18 12.89
C VAL A 337 10.63 8.22 12.06
N PHE A 338 10.45 8.50 10.79
CA PHE A 338 9.77 7.62 9.86
C PHE A 338 10.79 6.87 8.98
N PRO A 339 10.67 5.55 8.83
CA PRO A 339 11.57 4.78 7.95
C PRO A 339 11.62 5.31 6.51
N SER A 340 10.51 5.84 6.00
CA SER A 340 10.43 6.44 4.67
C SER A 340 11.34 7.67 4.50
N GLN A 341 11.51 8.48 5.54
CA GLN A 341 12.43 9.63 5.50
C GLN A 341 13.89 9.19 5.39
N ILE A 342 14.23 8.07 6.04
CA ILE A 342 15.58 7.49 5.93
C ILE A 342 15.81 6.99 4.51
N GLU A 343 14.85 6.26 3.94
CA GLU A 343 14.92 5.74 2.59
C GLU A 343 15.12 6.86 1.55
N GLU A 344 14.32 7.92 1.65
CA GLU A 344 14.42 9.08 0.76
C GLU A 344 15.82 9.71 0.79
N VAL A 345 16.39 9.88 1.99
CA VAL A 345 17.75 10.43 2.15
C VAL A 345 18.79 9.50 1.53
N LEU A 346 18.71 8.19 1.78
CA LEU A 346 19.67 7.23 1.25
C LEU A 346 19.66 7.23 -0.28
N LEU A 347 18.49 7.23 -0.89
CA LEU A 347 18.33 7.22 -2.34
C LEU A 347 18.82 8.53 -2.99
N LYS A 348 18.62 9.69 -2.34
CA LYS A 348 19.14 10.98 -2.81
C LYS A 348 20.67 11.09 -2.70
N VAL A 349 21.25 10.51 -1.68
CA VAL A 349 22.72 10.51 -1.52
C VAL A 349 23.37 9.71 -2.62
N GLY A 350 22.83 8.56 -3.01
CA GLY A 350 23.41 7.69 -4.03
C GLY A 350 24.85 7.29 -3.68
N GLY A 351 25.77 7.43 -4.63
CA GLY A 351 27.22 7.40 -4.35
C GLY A 351 27.77 6.03 -3.95
N GLY A 352 27.25 4.94 -4.55
CA GLY A 352 27.80 3.59 -4.35
C GLY A 352 27.12 2.81 -3.22
N ILE A 353 25.90 3.20 -2.83
CA ILE A 353 25.05 2.42 -1.95
C ILE A 353 23.89 1.78 -2.73
N THR A 354 23.37 0.67 -2.22
CA THR A 354 22.16 0.03 -2.74
C THR A 354 20.92 0.52 -1.97
N PRO A 355 19.70 0.34 -2.49
CA PRO A 355 18.47 0.68 -1.76
C PRO A 355 18.17 -0.28 -0.59
N ASN A 356 19.11 -1.17 -0.26
CA ASN A 356 18.95 -2.12 0.82
C ASN A 356 19.53 -1.55 2.11
N TYR A 357 18.65 -1.31 3.08
CA TYR A 357 19.02 -0.76 4.37
C TYR A 357 18.20 -1.38 5.49
N GLN A 358 18.69 -1.24 6.73
CA GLN A 358 18.01 -1.69 7.93
C GLN A 358 18.20 -0.69 9.06
N ILE A 359 17.11 -0.35 9.75
CA ILE A 359 17.10 0.51 10.93
C ILE A 359 17.09 -0.39 12.14
N VAL A 360 18.08 -0.26 13.00
CA VAL A 360 18.17 -1.00 14.25
C VAL A 360 18.05 -0.02 15.41
N VAL A 361 17.04 -0.23 16.25
CA VAL A 361 16.81 0.60 17.43
C VAL A 361 17.04 -0.24 18.68
N ASP A 362 17.89 0.25 19.54
CA ASP A 362 18.27 -0.38 20.81
C ASP A 362 18.07 0.62 21.96
N ARG A 363 18.11 0.12 23.20
CA ARG A 363 18.13 0.95 24.41
C ARG A 363 19.32 0.57 25.28
N GLU A 364 20.24 1.49 25.40
CA GLU A 364 21.44 1.35 26.24
C GLU A 364 21.42 2.41 27.33
N ASN A 365 21.63 1.99 28.59
CA ASN A 365 21.66 2.90 29.75
C ASN A 365 20.47 3.87 29.82
N ASN A 366 19.24 3.36 29.57
CA ASN A 366 18.00 4.13 29.51
C ASN A 366 17.92 5.19 28.38
N THR A 367 18.84 5.15 27.44
CA THR A 367 18.84 6.05 26.28
C THR A 367 18.65 5.24 25.00
N ASP A 368 17.76 5.71 24.15
CA ASP A 368 17.56 5.08 22.85
C ASP A 368 18.76 5.37 21.94
N THR A 369 19.31 4.32 21.36
CA THR A 369 20.28 4.39 20.28
C THR A 369 19.68 3.91 19.00
N PHE A 370 20.03 4.53 17.86
CA PHE A 370 19.61 3.98 16.59
C PHE A 370 20.73 4.01 15.55
N ARG A 371 20.76 2.95 14.78
CA ARG A 371 21.74 2.68 13.74
C ARG A 371 20.99 2.45 12.42
N VAL A 372 21.60 2.91 11.35
CA VAL A 372 21.14 2.63 9.98
C VAL A 372 22.24 1.85 9.28
N ASP A 373 22.01 0.58 9.04
CA ASP A 373 22.88 -0.29 8.26
C ASP A 373 22.50 -0.13 6.77
N VAL A 374 23.46 0.26 5.94
CA VAL A 374 23.26 0.53 4.51
C VAL A 374 24.19 -0.33 3.69
N GLU A 375 23.67 -1.04 2.71
CA GLU A 375 24.47 -1.94 1.90
C GLU A 375 25.24 -1.18 0.82
N MET A 376 26.54 -1.43 0.73
CA MET A 376 27.42 -0.87 -0.31
C MET A 376 27.28 -1.62 -1.63
N THR A 377 27.63 -0.94 -2.72
CA THR A 377 27.91 -1.60 -4.00
C THR A 377 29.30 -2.21 -3.99
N GLU A 378 29.57 -3.16 -4.90
CA GLU A 378 30.90 -3.73 -5.09
C GLU A 378 31.93 -2.65 -5.50
N GLU A 379 31.49 -1.61 -6.23
CA GLU A 379 32.34 -0.48 -6.63
C GLU A 379 32.82 0.31 -5.42
N LEU A 380 31.89 0.71 -4.53
CA LEU A 380 32.26 1.44 -3.33
C LEU A 380 33.18 0.62 -2.41
N LEU A 381 32.93 -0.69 -2.30
CA LEU A 381 33.81 -1.59 -1.54
C LEU A 381 35.22 -1.60 -2.10
N SER A 382 35.39 -1.51 -3.43
CA SER A 382 36.70 -1.48 -4.10
C SER A 382 37.40 -0.12 -4.02
N ASP A 383 36.69 0.98 -3.79
CA ASP A 383 37.24 2.35 -3.67
C ASP A 383 38.12 2.57 -2.42
N GLY A 384 38.09 1.60 -1.51
CA GLY A 384 38.89 1.62 -0.28
C GLY A 384 38.34 2.52 0.82
N VAL A 385 39.05 2.54 1.94
CA VAL A 385 38.56 3.13 3.22
C VAL A 385 38.14 4.60 3.08
N LYS A 386 38.86 5.41 2.33
CA LYS A 386 38.53 6.85 2.17
C LYS A 386 37.23 7.09 1.42
N GLY A 387 36.89 6.27 0.41
CA GLY A 387 35.64 6.34 -0.30
C GLY A 387 34.47 6.00 0.61
N ILE A 388 34.62 4.92 1.36
CA ILE A 388 33.62 4.44 2.33
C ILE A 388 33.35 5.50 3.41
N GLU A 389 34.41 6.05 4.07
CA GLU A 389 34.27 7.09 5.11
C GLU A 389 33.58 8.36 4.57
N LYS A 390 33.84 8.73 3.33
CA LYS A 390 33.22 9.90 2.70
C LYS A 390 31.71 9.69 2.52
N VAL A 391 31.29 8.54 2.02
CA VAL A 391 29.86 8.20 1.82
C VAL A 391 29.15 8.08 3.16
N GLU A 392 29.74 7.39 4.15
CA GLU A 392 29.19 7.27 5.51
C GLU A 392 28.94 8.65 6.14
N LYS A 393 29.91 9.55 6.03
CA LYS A 393 29.79 10.93 6.54
C LYS A 393 28.67 11.68 5.83
N GLN A 394 28.59 11.59 4.52
CA GLN A 394 27.55 12.25 3.72
C GLN A 394 26.14 11.77 4.12
N ILE A 395 25.96 10.47 4.26
CA ILE A 395 24.69 9.88 4.73
C ILE A 395 24.37 10.38 6.14
N THR A 396 25.34 10.33 7.05
CA THR A 396 25.14 10.75 8.45
C THR A 396 24.71 12.22 8.55
N GLU A 397 25.35 13.11 7.79
CA GLU A 397 25.01 14.54 7.76
C GLU A 397 23.63 14.79 7.15
N SER A 398 23.31 14.11 6.05
CA SER A 398 22.01 14.21 5.39
C SER A 398 20.87 13.70 6.27
N LEU A 399 21.04 12.54 6.92
CA LEU A 399 20.06 12.00 7.86
C LEU A 399 19.89 12.92 9.07
N ARG A 400 20.97 13.46 9.62
CA ARG A 400 20.89 14.41 10.74
C ARG A 400 20.14 15.69 10.37
N SER A 401 20.36 16.21 9.18
CA SER A 401 19.65 17.39 8.67
C SER A 401 18.16 17.15 8.49
N THR A 402 17.80 15.97 7.97
CA THR A 402 16.41 15.64 7.67
C THR A 402 15.61 15.24 8.91
N LEU A 403 16.22 14.43 9.79
CA LEU A 403 15.53 13.86 10.95
C LEU A 403 15.60 14.72 12.22
N GLY A 404 16.49 15.71 12.26
CA GLY A 404 16.80 16.45 13.50
C GLY A 404 17.57 15.64 14.54
N ILE A 405 17.89 14.38 14.27
CA ILE A 405 18.64 13.45 15.11
C ILE A 405 19.61 12.64 14.24
N GLY A 406 20.83 12.43 14.72
CA GLY A 406 21.83 11.66 13.97
C GLY A 406 21.83 10.18 14.34
N PRO A 407 21.60 9.25 13.40
CA PRO A 407 21.87 7.84 13.59
C PRO A 407 23.38 7.54 13.56
N LYS A 408 23.75 6.37 14.07
CA LYS A 408 25.01 5.74 13.68
C LYS A 408 24.79 5.08 12.31
N VAL A 409 25.43 5.57 11.27
CA VAL A 409 25.43 4.93 9.98
C VAL A 409 26.51 3.84 9.94
N CYS A 410 26.19 2.67 9.40
CA CYS A 410 27.13 1.59 9.17
C CYS A 410 26.99 1.13 7.73
N LEU A 411 28.04 1.30 6.93
CA LEU A 411 28.09 0.73 5.61
C LEU A 411 28.46 -0.76 5.72
N VAL A 412 27.58 -1.63 5.23
CA VAL A 412 27.76 -3.09 5.31
C VAL A 412 28.09 -3.67 3.94
N ASN A 413 28.66 -4.87 3.94
CA ASN A 413 29.10 -5.52 2.70
C ASN A 413 27.96 -5.74 1.71
N PRO A 414 28.25 -5.76 0.39
CA PRO A 414 27.28 -6.15 -0.63
C PRO A 414 26.60 -7.48 -0.28
N LYS A 415 25.28 -7.55 -0.51
CA LYS A 415 24.44 -8.75 -0.27
C LYS A 415 24.41 -9.27 1.18
N SER A 416 24.81 -8.44 2.17
CA SER A 416 24.75 -8.81 3.59
C SER A 416 23.36 -8.60 4.22
N ILE A 417 22.53 -7.72 3.66
CA ILE A 417 21.15 -7.52 4.10
C ILE A 417 20.26 -8.54 3.39
N THR A 418 19.53 -9.33 4.19
CA THR A 418 18.65 -10.38 3.65
C THR A 418 17.59 -9.80 2.72
N ARG A 419 17.52 -10.30 1.50
CA ARG A 419 16.47 -9.95 0.54
C ARG A 419 15.16 -10.57 0.95
N SER A 420 14.07 -9.81 0.76
CA SER A 420 12.72 -10.30 1.01
C SER A 420 12.05 -10.63 -0.32
N GLU A 421 11.42 -11.79 -0.38
CA GLU A 421 10.56 -12.20 -1.50
C GLU A 421 9.11 -11.66 -1.33
N GLY A 422 8.92 -10.73 -0.40
CA GLY A 422 7.69 -10.03 -0.07
C GLY A 422 8.00 -8.64 0.48
N LYS A 423 7.31 -8.22 1.55
CA LYS A 423 7.60 -6.94 2.23
C LYS A 423 9.01 -6.92 2.84
N ALA A 424 9.77 -5.88 2.57
CA ALA A 424 11.06 -5.67 3.19
C ALA A 424 10.91 -5.40 4.70
N LYS A 425 11.70 -6.09 5.52
CA LYS A 425 11.77 -5.80 6.96
C LYS A 425 12.84 -4.73 7.20
N ARG A 426 12.40 -3.46 7.18
CA ARG A 426 13.28 -2.29 7.30
C ARG A 426 13.67 -1.97 8.74
N VAL A 427 12.85 -2.33 9.74
CA VAL A 427 13.03 -1.95 11.13
C VAL A 427 13.22 -3.18 12.02
N ILE A 428 14.25 -3.13 12.85
CA ILE A 428 14.49 -4.03 13.97
C ILE A 428 14.48 -3.16 15.24
N ASP A 429 13.38 -3.20 15.99
CA ASP A 429 13.26 -2.53 17.28
C ASP A 429 13.47 -3.55 18.39
N ASN A 430 14.63 -3.48 19.04
CA ASN A 430 15.02 -4.36 20.14
C ASN A 430 14.61 -3.80 21.51
N ARG A 431 14.00 -2.62 21.55
CA ARG A 431 13.55 -2.03 22.81
C ARG A 431 12.39 -2.86 23.35
N LYS A 432 12.48 -3.27 24.59
CA LYS A 432 11.34 -3.85 25.33
C LYS A 432 10.42 -2.70 25.74
N LEU A 433 9.58 -2.26 24.84
CA LEU A 433 8.48 -1.36 25.17
C LEU A 433 7.40 -2.22 25.85
N LYS A 434 7.11 -1.92 27.13
CA LYS A 434 6.04 -2.57 27.91
C LYS A 434 4.68 -2.09 27.43
#